data_940f392921e1a2f8d02db6674f621cef
#
_entry.id   940f392921e1a2f8d02db6674f621cef
#
_cell.length_a   1.000
_cell.length_b   1.000
_cell.length_c   1.000
_cell.angle_alpha   90.00
_cell.angle_beta   90.00
_cell.angle_gamma   90.00
#
_symmetry.space_group_name_H-M   'P 1'
#
loop_
_entity.id
_entity.type
_entity.pdbx_description
1 polymer ?
#
loop_
_entity_poly.entity_id
_entity_poly.type
_entity_poly.pdbx_seq_one_letter_code
_entity_poly.pdbx_strand_id
1 'polypeptide(L)'
;MEKKIKVFLDSNILFSIAYSGKAKSRSYLLFELQEKGVFNIYVSPLVCEEATLNIKLKRPEHRDFLDELIGKTRFVENILIYEDHPQIKNLPQNDRIIFSTAVYYRMDFFLTGNDRDFSELYNQKIDRTLILRPADFLHKNFNL
;
A
#
# COMPACT_ATOMS: atom_id res chain seq x y z
N MET A 1 -16.94 -2.09 20.36
CA MET A 1 -16.84 -1.71 18.94
C MET A 1 -15.59 -2.30 18.33
N GLU A 2 -15.78 -3.11 17.33
CA GLU A 2 -14.63 -3.69 16.62
C GLU A 2 -13.96 -2.65 15.76
N LYS A 3 -12.64 -2.56 15.83
CA LYS A 3 -11.87 -1.72 14.94
C LYS A 3 -11.68 -2.45 13.63
N LYS A 4 -11.92 -1.74 12.54
CA LYS A 4 -11.63 -2.30 11.22
C LYS A 4 -10.14 -2.48 11.02
N ILE A 5 -9.76 -3.53 10.33
CA ILE A 5 -8.39 -3.78 9.89
C ILE A 5 -7.93 -2.61 9.03
N LYS A 6 -6.71 -2.14 9.26
CA LYS A 6 -6.11 -1.04 8.52
C LYS A 6 -5.05 -1.60 7.57
N VAL A 7 -5.23 -1.36 6.29
CA VAL A 7 -4.34 -1.83 5.22
C VAL A 7 -3.70 -0.63 4.54
N PHE A 8 -2.38 -0.55 4.56
CA PHE A 8 -1.65 0.53 3.90
C PHE A 8 -1.05 0.02 2.60
N LEU A 9 -1.24 0.76 1.52
CA LEU A 9 -0.70 0.38 0.21
C LEU A 9 0.54 1.19 -0.14
N ASP A 10 1.58 0.50 -0.58
CA ASP A 10 2.73 1.15 -1.22
C ASP A 10 2.32 1.67 -2.60
N SER A 11 3.07 2.62 -3.13
CA SER A 11 2.78 3.28 -4.40
C SER A 11 2.69 2.31 -5.58
N ASN A 12 3.53 1.26 -5.59
CA ASN A 12 3.54 0.29 -6.68
C ASN A 12 2.23 -0.50 -6.77
N ILE A 13 1.49 -0.65 -5.67
CA ILE A 13 0.21 -1.35 -5.69
C ILE A 13 -0.84 -0.48 -6.41
N LEU A 14 -0.95 0.80 -6.02
CA LEU A 14 -1.85 1.72 -6.71
C LEU A 14 -1.50 1.83 -8.20
N PHE A 15 -0.21 1.97 -8.49
CA PHE A 15 0.25 2.06 -9.87
C PHE A 15 -0.13 0.82 -10.67
N SER A 16 0.13 -0.36 -10.12
CA SER A 16 -0.14 -1.64 -10.80
C SER A 16 -1.62 -1.80 -11.14
N ILE A 17 -2.49 -1.47 -10.18
CA ILE A 17 -3.95 -1.56 -10.40
C ILE A 17 -4.37 -0.57 -11.49
N ALA A 18 -3.91 0.67 -11.39
CA ALA A 18 -4.27 1.72 -12.36
C ALA A 18 -3.73 1.39 -13.76
N TYR A 19 -2.50 0.90 -13.84
CA TYR A 19 -1.88 0.53 -15.11
C TYR A 19 -2.62 -0.61 -15.79
N SER A 20 -2.93 -1.67 -15.04
CA SER A 20 -3.59 -2.85 -15.60
C SER A 20 -5.05 -2.63 -15.91
N GLY A 21 -5.71 -1.78 -15.14
CA GLY A 21 -7.14 -1.55 -15.27
C GLY A 21 -7.96 -2.53 -14.41
N LYS A 22 -9.18 -2.12 -14.15
CA LYS A 22 -10.11 -2.80 -13.24
C LYS A 22 -10.34 -4.28 -13.62
N ALA A 23 -10.49 -4.55 -14.91
CA ALA A 23 -10.83 -5.90 -15.38
C ALA A 23 -9.65 -6.86 -15.33
N LYS A 24 -8.41 -6.36 -15.40
CA LYS A 24 -7.22 -7.19 -15.50
C LYS A 24 -6.41 -7.28 -14.21
N SER A 25 -6.65 -6.38 -13.26
CA SER A 25 -5.87 -6.33 -12.03
C SER A 25 -6.50 -7.24 -10.97
N ARG A 26 -5.78 -8.28 -10.58
CA ARG A 26 -6.20 -9.11 -9.45
C ARG A 26 -6.22 -8.30 -8.15
N SER A 27 -5.26 -7.41 -7.98
CA SER A 27 -5.18 -6.58 -6.77
C SER A 27 -6.34 -5.60 -6.62
N TYR A 28 -7.13 -5.39 -7.67
CA TYR A 28 -8.34 -4.60 -7.56
C TYR A 28 -9.33 -5.21 -6.56
N LEU A 29 -9.22 -6.50 -6.27
CA LEU A 29 -10.02 -7.15 -5.21
C LEU A 29 -9.87 -6.44 -3.87
N LEU A 30 -8.73 -5.81 -3.61
CA LEU A 30 -8.54 -5.04 -2.38
C LEU A 30 -9.60 -3.95 -2.24
N PHE A 31 -9.88 -3.25 -3.33
CA PHE A 31 -10.88 -2.18 -3.33
C PHE A 31 -12.30 -2.73 -3.26
N GLU A 32 -12.55 -3.86 -3.88
CA GLU A 32 -13.87 -4.52 -3.78
C GLU A 32 -14.16 -5.00 -2.36
N LEU A 33 -13.14 -5.54 -1.67
CA LEU A 33 -13.28 -5.97 -0.28
C LEU A 33 -13.48 -4.78 0.65
N GLN A 34 -12.78 -3.66 0.40
CA GLN A 34 -13.01 -2.44 1.17
C GLN A 34 -14.45 -1.96 1.01
N GLU A 35 -14.98 -1.98 -0.20
CA GLU A 35 -16.36 -1.57 -0.46
C GLU A 35 -17.37 -2.42 0.30
N LYS A 36 -17.04 -3.70 0.52
CA LYS A 36 -17.87 -4.59 1.34
C LYS A 36 -17.69 -4.39 2.84
N GLY A 37 -16.84 -3.45 3.23
CA GLY A 37 -16.66 -3.11 4.64
C GLY A 37 -15.68 -3.99 5.41
N VAL A 38 -14.88 -4.80 4.71
CA VAL A 38 -13.99 -5.78 5.35
C VAL A 38 -12.81 -5.10 6.05
N PHE A 39 -12.23 -4.10 5.40
CA PHE A 39 -11.12 -3.31 5.94
C PHE A 39 -11.12 -1.92 5.32
N ASN A 40 -10.25 -1.04 5.83
CA ASN A 40 -10.03 0.29 5.24
C ASN A 40 -8.64 0.36 4.63
N ILE A 41 -8.56 0.93 3.44
CA ILE A 41 -7.30 1.14 2.73
C ILE A 41 -6.79 2.54 3.01
N TYR A 42 -5.52 2.64 3.36
CA TYR A 42 -4.85 3.90 3.68
C TYR A 42 -3.68 4.14 2.74
N VAL A 43 -3.45 5.39 2.42
CA VAL A 43 -2.30 5.86 1.66
C VAL A 43 -1.80 7.17 2.26
N SER A 44 -0.64 7.64 1.80
CA SER A 44 -0.08 8.91 2.22
C SER A 44 0.20 9.78 0.99
N PRO A 45 0.45 11.09 1.17
CA PRO A 45 0.78 11.96 0.04
C PRO A 45 1.92 11.43 -0.82
N LEU A 46 2.98 10.93 -0.23
CA LEU A 46 4.14 10.42 -0.99
C LEU A 46 3.77 9.21 -1.84
N VAL A 47 2.94 8.30 -1.30
CA VAL A 47 2.43 7.16 -2.07
C VAL A 47 1.67 7.65 -3.31
N CYS A 48 0.79 8.62 -3.13
CA CYS A 48 -0.02 9.15 -4.23
C CYS A 48 0.83 9.88 -5.26
N GLU A 49 1.82 10.65 -4.80
CA GLU A 49 2.74 11.36 -5.70
C GLU A 49 3.51 10.40 -6.59
N GLU A 50 4.07 9.35 -6.01
CA GLU A 50 4.84 8.36 -6.78
C GLU A 50 3.96 7.63 -7.79
N ALA A 51 2.79 7.17 -7.38
CA ALA A 51 1.87 6.47 -8.26
C ALA A 51 1.42 7.38 -9.41
N THR A 52 1.11 8.64 -9.11
CA THR A 52 0.68 9.62 -10.11
C THR A 52 1.79 9.89 -11.13
N LEU A 53 3.01 10.09 -10.66
CA LEU A 53 4.15 10.32 -11.54
C LEU A 53 4.36 9.14 -12.49
N ASN A 54 4.31 7.93 -11.98
CA ASN A 54 4.51 6.73 -12.79
C ASN A 54 3.40 6.52 -13.82
N ILE A 55 2.15 6.79 -13.48
CA ILE A 55 1.04 6.69 -14.43
C ILE A 55 1.17 7.76 -15.52
N LYS A 56 1.53 8.99 -15.16
CA LYS A 56 1.75 10.06 -16.14
C LYS A 56 2.83 9.68 -17.16
N LEU A 57 3.88 9.01 -16.70
CA LEU A 57 5.00 8.62 -17.55
C LEU A 57 4.71 7.39 -18.39
N LYS A 58 3.99 6.41 -17.85
CA LYS A 58 3.86 5.09 -18.46
C LYS A 58 2.50 4.82 -19.11
N ARG A 59 1.44 5.39 -18.60
CA ARG A 59 0.09 5.19 -19.14
C ARG A 59 -0.84 6.35 -18.74
N PRO A 60 -0.60 7.55 -19.30
CA PRO A 60 -1.35 8.75 -18.88
C PRO A 60 -2.84 8.67 -19.12
N GLU A 61 -3.31 7.86 -20.05
CA GLU A 61 -4.74 7.68 -20.29
C GLU A 61 -5.46 6.98 -19.13
N HIS A 62 -4.71 6.36 -18.20
CA HIS A 62 -5.29 5.74 -17.00
C HIS A 62 -5.23 6.64 -15.76
N ARG A 63 -4.89 7.92 -15.94
CA ARG A 63 -4.79 8.88 -14.84
C ARG A 63 -6.12 9.03 -14.09
N ASP A 64 -7.22 9.11 -14.82
CA ASP A 64 -8.53 9.29 -14.18
C ASP A 64 -8.90 8.08 -13.32
N PHE A 65 -8.55 6.88 -13.76
CA PHE A 65 -8.78 5.69 -12.96
C PHE A 65 -7.94 5.69 -11.69
N LEU A 66 -6.68 6.13 -11.77
CA LEU A 66 -5.84 6.26 -10.58
C LEU A 66 -6.46 7.24 -9.58
N ASP A 67 -6.94 8.39 -10.07
CA ASP A 67 -7.58 9.39 -9.21
C ASP A 67 -8.84 8.82 -8.54
N GLU A 68 -9.59 8.01 -9.25
CA GLU A 68 -10.75 7.31 -8.71
C GLU A 68 -10.35 6.37 -7.57
N LEU A 69 -9.29 5.59 -7.77
CA LEU A 69 -8.79 4.68 -6.73
C LEU A 69 -8.35 5.45 -5.49
N ILE A 70 -7.57 6.51 -5.69
CA ILE A 70 -7.09 7.35 -4.59
C ILE A 70 -8.28 7.92 -3.81
N GLY A 71 -9.32 8.35 -4.52
CA GLY A 71 -10.53 8.90 -3.90
C GLY A 71 -11.29 7.92 -3.01
N LYS A 72 -11.03 6.62 -3.15
CA LYS A 72 -11.64 5.59 -2.31
C LYS A 72 -10.83 5.25 -1.08
N THR A 73 -9.62 5.80 -0.95
CA THR A 73 -8.73 5.51 0.17
C THR A 73 -8.87 6.56 1.27
N ARG A 74 -8.30 6.24 2.42
CA ARG A 74 -8.16 7.16 3.54
C ARG A 74 -6.73 7.66 3.59
N PHE A 75 -6.54 8.94 3.94
CA PHE A 75 -5.22 9.57 3.97
C PHE A 75 -4.67 9.65 5.37
N VAL A 76 -3.36 9.42 5.49
CA VAL A 76 -2.58 9.78 6.66
C VAL A 76 -1.39 10.61 6.18
N GLU A 77 -0.91 11.53 7.03
CA GLU A 77 0.21 12.40 6.69
C GLU A 77 1.53 11.63 6.64
N ASN A 78 2.45 12.08 5.78
CA ASN A 78 3.79 11.49 5.74
C ASN A 78 4.48 11.64 7.09
N ILE A 79 5.16 10.58 7.53
CA ILE A 79 6.03 10.61 8.70
C ILE A 79 7.47 10.57 8.18
N LEU A 80 8.18 11.69 8.33
CA LEU A 80 9.54 11.83 7.81
C LEU A 80 10.56 11.14 8.69
N ILE A 81 10.32 11.09 10.00
CA ILE A 81 11.21 10.48 10.96
C ILE A 81 10.40 9.54 11.84
N TYR A 82 10.74 8.28 11.82
CA TYR A 82 10.27 7.28 12.74
C TYR A 82 11.50 6.71 13.44
N GLU A 83 11.33 6.08 14.59
CA GLU A 83 12.44 5.54 15.35
C GLU A 83 13.34 4.67 14.48
N ASP A 84 14.66 4.74 14.75
CA ASP A 84 15.65 3.92 14.04
C ASP A 84 15.41 2.44 14.26
N HIS A 85 14.57 1.86 13.42
CA HIS A 85 14.39 0.42 13.43
C HIS A 85 15.40 -0.16 12.42
N PRO A 86 16.20 -1.16 12.81
CA PRO A 86 17.23 -1.70 11.90
C PRO A 86 16.69 -2.10 10.53
N GLN A 87 15.50 -2.67 10.48
CA GLN A 87 14.88 -3.09 9.23
C GLN A 87 14.42 -1.91 8.37
N ILE A 88 14.07 -0.79 8.98
CA ILE A 88 13.63 0.40 8.25
C ILE A 88 14.84 1.19 7.75
N LYS A 89 15.89 1.24 8.55
CA LYS A 89 17.07 2.05 8.30
C LYS A 89 17.72 1.81 6.94
N ASN A 90 17.68 0.59 6.46
CA ASN A 90 18.35 0.20 5.22
C ASN A 90 17.51 0.41 3.95
N LEU A 91 16.28 0.87 4.08
CA LEU A 91 15.43 1.14 2.93
C LEU A 91 15.86 2.44 2.24
N PRO A 92 15.65 2.56 0.91
CA PRO A 92 15.80 3.85 0.22
C PRO A 92 14.92 4.91 0.88
N GLN A 93 15.29 6.18 0.72
CA GLN A 93 14.66 7.28 1.46
C GLN A 93 13.13 7.29 1.34
N ASN A 94 12.59 7.24 0.12
CA ASN A 94 11.14 7.29 -0.07
C ASN A 94 10.45 6.06 0.53
N ASP A 95 11.01 4.88 0.32
CA ASP A 95 10.46 3.64 0.89
C ASP A 95 10.48 3.69 2.41
N ARG A 96 11.53 4.27 2.98
CA ARG A 96 11.65 4.44 4.42
C ARG A 96 10.56 5.36 4.96
N ILE A 97 10.30 6.48 4.29
CA ILE A 97 9.24 7.41 4.69
C ILE A 97 7.87 6.72 4.59
N ILE A 98 7.61 6.07 3.48
CA ILE A 98 6.32 5.40 3.23
C ILE A 98 6.08 4.32 4.28
N PHE A 99 7.07 3.45 4.50
CA PHE A 99 6.91 2.37 5.47
C PHE A 99 6.84 2.89 6.91
N SER A 100 7.65 3.91 7.25
CA SER A 100 7.60 4.53 8.58
C SER A 100 6.21 5.11 8.84
N THR A 101 5.57 5.67 7.82
CA THR A 101 4.21 6.20 7.94
C THR A 101 3.23 5.09 8.32
N ALA A 102 3.31 3.95 7.65
CA ALA A 102 2.45 2.81 7.95
C ALA A 102 2.63 2.32 9.39
N VAL A 103 3.87 2.21 9.84
CA VAL A 103 4.18 1.76 11.20
C VAL A 103 3.71 2.78 12.24
N TYR A 104 3.97 4.06 12.02
CA TYR A 104 3.60 5.13 12.95
C TYR A 104 2.08 5.14 13.20
N TYR A 105 1.28 5.00 12.14
CA TYR A 105 -0.18 5.01 12.25
C TYR A 105 -0.75 3.65 12.60
N ARG A 106 0.10 2.69 12.96
CA ARG A 106 -0.28 1.38 13.49
C ARG A 106 -1.15 0.59 12.50
N MET A 107 -0.72 0.58 11.24
CA MET A 107 -1.38 -0.23 10.22
C MET A 107 -1.23 -1.71 10.56
N ASP A 108 -2.26 -2.48 10.30
CA ASP A 108 -2.21 -3.94 10.50
C ASP A 108 -1.40 -4.60 9.41
N PHE A 109 -1.50 -4.08 8.18
CA PHE A 109 -0.79 -4.63 7.03
C PHE A 109 -0.18 -3.53 6.18
N PHE A 110 1.02 -3.78 5.68
CA PHE A 110 1.67 -2.97 4.66
C PHE A 110 1.83 -3.84 3.43
N LEU A 111 1.15 -3.48 2.33
CA LEU A 111 1.18 -4.27 1.10
C LEU A 111 2.10 -3.61 0.08
N THR A 112 3.06 -4.36 -0.42
CA THR A 112 4.01 -3.89 -1.42
C THR A 112 4.36 -4.99 -2.40
N GLY A 113 4.67 -4.60 -3.64
CA GLY A 113 5.23 -5.48 -4.66
C GLY A 113 6.69 -5.16 -4.96
N ASN A 114 7.31 -4.27 -4.18
CA ASN A 114 8.69 -3.85 -4.38
C ASN A 114 9.64 -4.91 -3.79
N ASP A 115 9.85 -5.98 -4.56
CA ASP A 115 10.68 -7.09 -4.12
C ASP A 115 12.14 -6.70 -3.94
N ARG A 116 12.63 -5.73 -4.74
CA ARG A 116 14.03 -5.30 -4.63
C ARG A 116 14.35 -4.79 -3.23
N ASP A 117 13.46 -3.99 -2.64
CA ASP A 117 13.74 -3.33 -1.36
C ASP A 117 13.11 -4.03 -0.17
N PHE A 118 12.04 -4.82 -0.37
CA PHE A 118 11.29 -5.44 0.71
C PHE A 118 11.39 -6.97 0.77
N SER A 119 12.21 -7.61 -0.09
CA SER A 119 12.25 -9.07 -0.16
C SER A 119 12.56 -9.73 1.19
N GLU A 120 13.44 -9.14 1.99
CA GLU A 120 13.81 -9.69 3.30
C GLU A 120 12.80 -9.36 4.40
N LEU A 121 11.87 -8.46 4.12
CA LEU A 121 10.90 -8.00 5.09
C LEU A 121 9.53 -8.68 4.94
N TYR A 122 9.29 -9.39 3.86
CA TYR A 122 8.03 -10.09 3.68
C TYR A 122 7.80 -11.09 4.81
N ASN A 123 6.57 -11.12 5.30
CA ASN A 123 6.13 -11.96 6.41
C ASN A 123 6.73 -11.54 7.75
N GLN A 124 7.43 -10.40 7.80
CA GLN A 124 7.93 -9.83 9.04
C GLN A 124 6.90 -8.86 9.61
N LYS A 125 6.79 -8.85 10.92
CA LYS A 125 5.93 -7.90 11.62
C LYS A 125 6.82 -6.89 12.33
N ILE A 126 6.73 -5.63 11.92
CA ILE A 126 7.47 -4.54 12.55
C ILE A 126 6.47 -3.73 13.36
N ASP A 127 6.67 -3.71 14.69
CA ASP A 127 5.69 -3.29 15.68
C ASP A 127 4.41 -4.12 15.47
N ARG A 128 3.35 -3.54 14.94
CA ARG A 128 2.14 -4.33 14.67
C ARG A 128 1.86 -4.51 13.18
N THR A 129 2.72 -3.97 12.33
CA THR A 129 2.50 -3.94 10.88
C THR A 129 3.14 -5.15 10.21
N LEU A 130 2.32 -6.01 9.61
CA LEU A 130 2.78 -7.17 8.86
C LEU A 130 2.96 -6.81 7.39
N ILE A 131 4.12 -7.15 6.84
CA ILE A 131 4.50 -6.82 5.46
C ILE A 131 4.19 -8.01 4.56
N LEU A 132 3.33 -7.80 3.55
CA LEU A 132 2.92 -8.86 2.62
C LEU A 132 2.84 -8.33 1.18
N ARG A 133 2.97 -9.25 0.23
CA ARG A 133 2.49 -8.99 -1.13
C ARG A 133 0.97 -9.03 -1.16
N PRO A 134 0.34 -8.30 -2.08
CA PRO A 134 -1.13 -8.33 -2.17
C PRO A 134 -1.71 -9.73 -2.34
N ALA A 135 -1.09 -10.56 -3.18
CA ALA A 135 -1.57 -11.93 -3.40
C ALA A 135 -1.53 -12.77 -2.12
N ASP A 136 -0.45 -12.63 -1.34
CA ASP A 136 -0.32 -13.36 -0.07
C ASP A 136 -1.34 -12.88 0.95
N PHE A 137 -1.58 -11.57 1.00
CA PHE A 137 -2.59 -11.00 1.88
C PHE A 137 -3.97 -11.56 1.56
N LEU A 138 -4.34 -11.56 0.28
CA LEU A 138 -5.64 -12.07 -0.17
C LEU A 138 -5.77 -13.56 0.12
N HIS A 139 -4.73 -14.33 -0.14
CA HIS A 139 -4.77 -15.77 0.08
C HIS A 139 -4.85 -16.12 1.56
N LYS A 140 -3.99 -15.54 2.39
CA LYS A 140 -3.91 -15.87 3.82
C LYS A 140 -5.15 -15.45 4.60
N ASN A 141 -5.74 -14.30 4.26
CA ASN A 141 -6.82 -13.72 5.05
C ASN A 141 -8.20 -14.00 4.50
N PHE A 142 -8.33 -14.27 3.20
CA PHE A 142 -9.64 -14.40 2.55
C PHE A 142 -9.74 -15.64 1.68
N ASN A 143 -8.69 -16.42 1.60
CA ASN A 143 -8.64 -17.64 0.79
C ASN A 143 -8.92 -17.35 -0.70
N LEU A 144 -8.43 -16.23 -1.15
CA LEU A 144 -8.51 -15.77 -2.53
C LEU A 144 -7.12 -15.89 -3.23
#